data_e0fc492f47ced20bcb303016306b51c7
#
_entry.id   e0fc492f47ced20bcb303016306b51c7
#
_cell.length_a   1.000
_cell.length_b   1.000
_cell.length_c   1.000
_cell.angle_alpha   90.00
_cell.angle_beta   90.00
_cell.angle_gamma   90.00
#
_symmetry.space_group_name_H-M   'P 1'
#
loop_
_entity.id
_entity.type
_entity.pdbx_description
1 polymer ?
#
loop_
_entity_poly.entity_id
_entity_poly.type
_entity_poly.pdbx_seq_one_letter_code
_entity_poly.pdbx_strand_id
1 'polypeptide(L)'
;IKQHEKEETIMLQQVMTNPGEIIFREVPVPEVKENQVLVKIMNIGVCGSDIHVYHGKHPFTKYPVTQGHEVSGEITELGKNVTEFHVGQKVTIEPQVYCGHCYPCRHGKYNLCEELKVMGFQTTGTASEYFAVDASKVTPIPEDMSYEEGAMIEPLAVAVHGVKQMGDVAGMNI
;
A
#
# COMPACT_ATOMS: atom_id res chain seq x y z
N ILE A 1 36.51 -4.70 20.60
CA ILE A 1 35.09 -4.28 20.37
C ILE A 1 34.58 -5.17 19.26
N LYS A 2 33.81 -6.22 19.60
CA LYS A 2 33.13 -7.07 18.60
C LYS A 2 31.97 -6.23 18.07
N GLN A 3 32.00 -5.84 16.81
CA GLN A 3 30.83 -5.42 16.06
C GLN A 3 29.92 -6.64 16.01
N HIS A 4 28.75 -6.59 16.67
CA HIS A 4 27.66 -7.52 16.38
C HIS A 4 27.17 -7.14 14.99
N GLU A 5 27.51 -7.92 13.98
CA GLU A 5 26.80 -7.94 12.72
C GLU A 5 25.34 -8.30 13.07
N LYS A 6 24.43 -7.35 12.85
CA LYS A 6 22.99 -7.61 12.93
C LYS A 6 22.70 -8.63 11.82
N GLU A 7 22.29 -9.84 12.16
CA GLU A 7 21.78 -10.77 11.15
C GLU A 7 20.64 -10.06 10.41
N GLU A 8 20.82 -9.83 9.13
CA GLU A 8 19.76 -9.25 8.29
C GLU A 8 18.61 -10.24 8.20
N THR A 9 17.47 -9.87 8.74
CA THR A 9 16.24 -10.64 8.58
C THR A 9 15.81 -10.56 7.13
N ILE A 10 15.61 -11.72 6.48
CA ILE A 10 15.25 -11.85 5.06
C ILE A 10 13.75 -12.11 4.95
N MET A 11 13.14 -11.56 3.90
CA MET A 11 11.72 -11.74 3.55
C MET A 11 11.54 -12.11 2.09
N LEU A 12 10.41 -12.73 1.76
CA LEU A 12 9.99 -12.94 0.37
C LEU A 12 9.28 -11.69 -0.17
N GLN A 13 9.62 -11.35 -1.42
CA GLN A 13 9.00 -10.29 -2.19
C GLN A 13 8.61 -10.79 -3.58
N GLN A 14 7.36 -10.54 -3.98
CA GLN A 14 6.91 -10.76 -5.35
C GLN A 14 7.46 -9.68 -6.26
N VAL A 15 7.94 -10.06 -7.43
CA VAL A 15 8.38 -9.12 -8.48
C VAL A 15 7.87 -9.58 -9.83
N MET A 16 7.17 -8.72 -10.52
CA MET A 16 6.85 -8.90 -11.93
C MET A 16 7.99 -8.31 -12.76
N THR A 17 8.78 -9.16 -13.38
CA THR A 17 9.98 -8.80 -14.13
C THR A 17 9.65 -8.30 -15.53
N ASN A 18 8.64 -8.91 -16.14
CA ASN A 18 8.08 -8.58 -17.45
C ASN A 18 6.59 -8.91 -17.47
N PRO A 19 5.82 -8.50 -18.48
CA PRO A 19 4.46 -8.96 -18.68
C PRO A 19 4.39 -10.50 -18.69
N GLY A 20 3.51 -11.05 -17.86
CA GLY A 20 3.30 -12.50 -17.73
C GLY A 20 4.32 -13.24 -16.88
N GLU A 21 5.35 -12.56 -16.34
CA GLU A 21 6.42 -13.19 -15.58
C GLU A 21 6.47 -12.65 -14.14
N ILE A 22 6.14 -13.52 -13.18
CA ILE A 22 6.21 -13.24 -11.74
C ILE A 22 7.26 -14.16 -11.13
N ILE A 23 8.18 -13.58 -10.37
CA ILE A 23 9.15 -14.30 -9.54
C ILE A 23 8.99 -13.91 -8.08
N PHE A 24 9.46 -14.76 -7.18
CA PHE A 24 9.67 -14.45 -5.77
C PHE A 24 11.16 -14.39 -5.50
N ARG A 25 11.60 -13.38 -4.80
CA ARG A 25 13.00 -13.21 -4.41
C ARG A 25 13.13 -12.95 -2.92
N GLU A 26 14.22 -13.37 -2.36
CA GLU A 26 14.62 -13.03 -0.99
C GLU A 26 15.26 -11.65 -0.99
N VAL A 27 14.79 -10.78 -0.10
CA VAL A 27 15.33 -9.43 0.10
C VAL A 27 15.40 -9.13 1.60
N PRO A 28 16.27 -8.21 2.03
CA PRO A 28 16.27 -7.77 3.42
C PRO A 28 14.91 -7.16 3.82
N VAL A 29 14.48 -7.41 5.06
CA VAL A 29 13.37 -6.66 5.66
C VAL A 29 13.76 -5.18 5.71
N PRO A 30 12.92 -4.25 5.23
CA PRO A 30 13.27 -2.84 5.16
C PRO A 30 13.47 -2.22 6.55
N GLU A 31 14.48 -1.37 6.69
CA GLU A 31 14.66 -0.56 7.90
C GLU A 31 13.57 0.49 8.02
N VAL A 32 13.05 0.67 9.24
CA VAL A 32 12.02 1.67 9.55
C VAL A 32 12.65 3.03 9.76
N LYS A 33 12.25 4.02 8.97
CA LYS A 33 12.67 5.41 9.14
C LYS A 33 11.86 6.08 10.25
N GLU A 34 12.30 7.26 10.67
CA GLU A 34 11.77 7.98 11.82
C GLU A 34 10.23 8.18 11.83
N ASN A 35 9.62 8.40 10.66
CA ASN A 35 8.18 8.66 10.49
C ASN A 35 7.45 7.49 9.83
N GLN A 36 8.05 6.30 9.79
CA GLN A 36 7.49 5.11 9.16
C GLN A 36 7.05 4.09 10.20
N VAL A 37 6.22 3.17 9.74
CA VAL A 37 5.91 1.91 10.43
C VAL A 37 6.30 0.74 9.54
N LEU A 38 6.66 -0.39 10.15
CA LEU A 38 6.80 -1.66 9.48
C LEU A 38 5.50 -2.44 9.64
N VAL A 39 4.90 -2.79 8.53
CA VAL A 39 3.66 -3.59 8.50
C VAL A 39 4.00 -4.99 8.01
N LYS A 40 3.68 -6.00 8.82
CA LYS A 40 3.61 -7.38 8.38
C LYS A 40 2.35 -7.55 7.55
N ILE A 41 2.50 -7.87 6.29
CA ILE A 41 1.38 -8.02 5.37
C ILE A 41 0.68 -9.35 5.62
N MET A 42 -0.62 -9.30 5.85
CA MET A 42 -1.43 -10.48 6.15
C MET A 42 -2.27 -10.89 4.95
N ASN A 43 -2.94 -9.94 4.29
CA ASN A 43 -3.75 -10.20 3.10
C ASN A 43 -3.53 -9.12 2.05
N ILE A 44 -3.57 -9.53 0.79
CA ILE A 44 -3.49 -8.65 -0.38
C ILE A 44 -4.62 -9.01 -1.33
N GLY A 45 -5.43 -8.01 -1.72
CA GLY A 45 -6.39 -8.12 -2.81
C GLY A 45 -5.68 -8.09 -4.16
N VAL A 46 -6.29 -8.69 -5.16
CA VAL A 46 -5.83 -8.64 -6.56
C VAL A 46 -6.79 -7.77 -7.36
N CYS A 47 -6.38 -6.55 -7.64
CA CYS A 47 -7.14 -5.59 -8.42
C CYS A 47 -7.17 -5.96 -9.91
N GLY A 48 -8.22 -5.56 -10.62
CA GLY A 48 -8.25 -5.64 -12.08
C GLY A 48 -7.08 -4.92 -12.75
N SER A 49 -6.54 -3.88 -12.12
CA SER A 49 -5.36 -3.17 -12.60
C SER A 49 -4.08 -4.02 -12.50
N ASP A 50 -3.96 -4.90 -11.49
CA ASP A 50 -2.85 -5.86 -11.39
C ASP A 50 -2.87 -6.86 -12.55
N ILE A 51 -4.07 -7.28 -12.96
CA ILE A 51 -4.26 -8.14 -14.14
C ILE A 51 -3.85 -7.39 -15.42
N HIS A 52 -4.15 -6.10 -15.53
CA HIS A 52 -3.70 -5.28 -16.67
C HIS A 52 -2.18 -5.12 -16.68
N VAL A 53 -1.53 -4.96 -15.52
CA VAL A 53 -0.06 -4.97 -15.42
C VAL A 53 0.48 -6.33 -15.86
N TYR A 54 -0.09 -7.44 -15.36
CA TYR A 54 0.33 -8.80 -15.76
C TYR A 54 0.29 -9.00 -17.28
N HIS A 55 -0.71 -8.45 -17.95
CA HIS A 55 -0.83 -8.53 -19.41
C HIS A 55 -0.06 -7.45 -20.20
N GLY A 56 0.72 -6.60 -19.53
CA GLY A 56 1.45 -5.51 -20.18
C GLY A 56 0.56 -4.39 -20.74
N LYS A 57 -0.69 -4.28 -20.25
CA LYS A 57 -1.69 -3.32 -20.74
C LYS A 57 -1.84 -2.08 -19.85
N HIS A 58 -1.20 -2.04 -18.69
CA HIS A 58 -1.28 -0.89 -17.80
C HIS A 58 -0.37 0.25 -18.31
N PRO A 59 -0.92 1.45 -18.63
CA PRO A 59 -0.19 2.48 -19.40
C PRO A 59 0.93 3.15 -18.63
N PHE A 60 0.91 3.10 -17.29
CA PHE A 60 1.83 3.86 -16.43
C PHE A 60 2.82 2.98 -15.65
N THR A 61 2.76 1.66 -15.79
CA THR A 61 3.65 0.76 -15.07
C THR A 61 4.89 0.44 -15.90
N LYS A 62 6.05 0.49 -15.24
CA LYS A 62 7.34 0.05 -15.81
C LYS A 62 7.81 -1.19 -15.06
N TYR A 63 8.40 -2.14 -15.78
CA TYR A 63 8.98 -3.34 -15.20
C TYR A 63 10.49 -3.14 -14.91
N PRO A 64 11.04 -3.82 -13.88
CA PRO A 64 10.33 -4.68 -12.92
C PRO A 64 9.49 -3.87 -11.93
N VAL A 65 8.42 -4.48 -11.40
CA VAL A 65 7.55 -3.88 -10.40
C VAL A 65 7.11 -4.91 -9.34
N THR A 66 7.06 -4.51 -8.08
CA THR A 66 6.36 -5.23 -7.01
C THR A 66 4.95 -4.68 -6.94
N GLN A 67 3.96 -5.54 -7.11
CA GLN A 67 2.55 -5.16 -7.11
C GLN A 67 1.95 -5.10 -5.69
N GLY A 68 0.63 -4.97 -5.60
CA GLY A 68 -0.15 -4.96 -4.35
C GLY A 68 -0.41 -3.55 -3.82
N HIS A 69 -1.70 -3.24 -3.62
CA HIS A 69 -2.17 -1.95 -3.12
C HIS A 69 -3.50 -2.07 -2.35
N GLU A 70 -4.19 -3.19 -2.44
CA GLU A 70 -5.36 -3.55 -1.65
C GLU A 70 -4.89 -4.45 -0.50
N VAL A 71 -4.61 -3.89 0.68
CA VAL A 71 -3.82 -4.60 1.68
C VAL A 71 -4.33 -4.42 3.10
N SER A 72 -4.14 -5.43 3.91
CA SER A 72 -4.24 -5.36 5.35
C SER A 72 -3.06 -6.04 6.03
N GLY A 73 -2.73 -5.61 7.23
CA GLY A 73 -1.61 -6.15 7.97
C GLY A 73 -1.59 -5.70 9.41
N GLU A 74 -0.49 -6.00 10.07
CA GLU A 74 -0.24 -5.70 11.48
C GLU A 74 1.07 -4.93 11.62
N ILE A 75 1.06 -3.86 12.41
CA ILE A 75 2.27 -3.08 12.70
C ILE A 75 3.20 -3.92 13.57
N THR A 76 4.45 -4.08 13.12
CA THR A 76 5.50 -4.84 13.86
C THR A 76 6.62 -3.95 14.40
N GLU A 77 6.82 -2.76 13.82
CA GLU A 77 7.82 -1.80 14.29
C GLU A 77 7.35 -0.37 14.02
N LEU A 78 7.75 0.57 14.89
CA LEU A 78 7.43 1.99 14.80
C LEU A 78 8.70 2.80 14.68
N GLY A 79 8.71 3.77 13.78
CA GLY A 79 9.73 4.80 13.73
C GLY A 79 9.67 5.72 14.96
N LYS A 80 10.78 6.31 15.31
CA LYS A 80 10.92 7.06 16.59
C LYS A 80 9.97 8.24 16.77
N ASN A 81 9.44 8.78 15.67
CA ASN A 81 8.52 9.92 15.71
C ASN A 81 7.05 9.50 15.65
N VAL A 82 6.76 8.19 15.50
CA VAL A 82 5.40 7.67 15.41
C VAL A 82 4.86 7.41 16.80
N THR A 83 3.82 8.13 17.19
CA THR A 83 3.21 8.07 18.54
C THR A 83 1.74 7.71 18.53
N GLU A 84 1.09 7.77 17.37
CA GLU A 84 -0.34 7.54 17.17
C GLU A 84 -0.73 6.08 16.96
N PHE A 85 0.27 5.20 16.78
CA PHE A 85 0.09 3.76 16.57
C PHE A 85 0.80 2.94 17.64
N HIS A 86 0.49 1.63 17.68
CA HIS A 86 1.18 0.67 18.55
C HIS A 86 1.49 -0.63 17.76
N VAL A 87 2.50 -1.36 18.23
CA VAL A 87 2.84 -2.69 17.70
C VAL A 87 1.68 -3.65 17.97
N GLY A 88 1.35 -4.50 17.02
CA GLY A 88 0.20 -5.40 17.03
C GLY A 88 -1.09 -4.77 16.49
N GLN A 89 -1.10 -3.49 16.15
CA GLN A 89 -2.28 -2.82 15.62
C GLN A 89 -2.59 -3.27 14.19
N LYS A 90 -3.84 -3.66 13.95
CA LYS A 90 -4.34 -3.99 12.62
C LYS A 90 -4.55 -2.74 11.78
N VAL A 91 -4.10 -2.79 10.54
CA VAL A 91 -4.10 -1.61 9.65
C VAL A 91 -4.34 -1.97 8.19
N THR A 92 -4.81 -0.99 7.43
CA THR A 92 -4.74 -0.93 5.96
C THR A 92 -3.85 0.22 5.52
N ILE A 93 -3.44 0.24 4.26
CA ILE A 93 -2.52 1.25 3.71
C ILE A 93 -3.21 2.01 2.58
N GLU A 94 -3.15 3.35 2.61
CA GLU A 94 -3.54 4.20 1.49
C GLU A 94 -2.45 4.15 0.41
N PRO A 95 -2.75 3.62 -0.80
CA PRO A 95 -1.70 3.37 -1.80
C PRO A 95 -1.27 4.61 -2.57
N GLN A 96 -1.96 5.74 -2.44
CA GLN A 96 -1.65 6.97 -3.16
C GLN A 96 -0.43 7.67 -2.58
N VAL A 97 0.55 7.97 -3.43
CA VAL A 97 1.74 8.75 -3.10
C VAL A 97 1.66 10.07 -3.83
N TYR A 98 1.34 11.13 -3.10
CA TYR A 98 1.16 12.48 -3.65
C TYR A 98 2.29 13.42 -3.18
N CYS A 99 2.55 14.47 -3.95
CA CYS A 99 3.69 15.38 -3.71
C CYS A 99 3.49 16.32 -2.51
N GLY A 100 2.24 16.60 -2.09
CA GLY A 100 1.90 17.48 -0.97
C GLY A 100 2.01 19.00 -1.26
N HIS A 101 2.63 19.43 -2.36
CA HIS A 101 2.92 20.84 -2.61
C HIS A 101 2.27 21.45 -3.88
N CYS A 102 1.78 20.65 -4.82
CA CYS A 102 1.07 21.15 -6.00
C CYS A 102 -0.28 21.80 -5.62
N TYR A 103 -0.89 22.51 -6.57
CA TYR A 103 -2.16 23.22 -6.32
C TYR A 103 -3.26 22.29 -5.78
N PRO A 104 -3.57 21.12 -6.40
CA PRO A 104 -4.55 20.19 -5.87
C PRO A 104 -4.25 19.72 -4.44
N CYS A 105 -2.99 19.35 -4.16
CA CYS A 105 -2.60 18.87 -2.82
C CYS A 105 -2.83 19.92 -1.74
N ARG A 106 -2.46 21.18 -2.01
CA ARG A 106 -2.67 22.28 -1.06
C ARG A 106 -4.16 22.61 -0.81
N HIS A 107 -5.06 22.09 -1.66
CA HIS A 107 -6.52 22.23 -1.53
C HIS A 107 -7.21 20.92 -1.12
N GLY A 108 -6.46 19.94 -0.58
CA GLY A 108 -7.00 18.66 -0.09
C GLY A 108 -7.51 17.72 -1.17
N LYS A 109 -7.15 17.96 -2.43
CA LYS A 109 -7.54 17.12 -3.58
C LYS A 109 -6.37 16.23 -3.99
N TYR A 110 -5.94 15.36 -3.08
CA TYR A 110 -4.74 14.53 -3.25
C TYR A 110 -4.83 13.59 -4.44
N ASN A 111 -6.02 13.07 -4.75
CA ASN A 111 -6.30 12.23 -5.92
C ASN A 111 -6.08 12.95 -7.26
N LEU A 112 -5.98 14.27 -7.27
CA LEU A 112 -5.68 15.10 -8.44
C LEU A 112 -4.25 15.62 -8.43
N CYS A 113 -3.36 15.04 -7.63
CA CYS A 113 -1.95 15.43 -7.57
C CYS A 113 -1.30 15.36 -8.95
N GLU A 114 -0.56 16.43 -9.32
CA GLU A 114 0.14 16.52 -10.61
C GLU A 114 1.27 15.48 -10.76
N GLU A 115 1.80 14.99 -9.61
CA GLU A 115 2.85 13.97 -9.52
C GLU A 115 2.35 12.68 -8.86
N LEU A 116 1.03 12.39 -8.98
CA LEU A 116 0.43 11.23 -8.34
C LEU A 116 1.11 9.93 -8.80
N LYS A 117 1.50 9.14 -7.80
CA LYS A 117 1.96 7.75 -8.00
C LYS A 117 1.10 6.83 -7.15
N VAL A 118 1.02 5.58 -7.53
CA VAL A 118 0.30 4.54 -6.79
C VAL A 118 1.25 3.38 -6.52
N MET A 119 1.22 2.88 -5.29
CA MET A 119 1.95 1.68 -4.89
C MET A 119 1.51 0.50 -5.77
N GLY A 120 2.47 -0.31 -6.20
CA GLY A 120 2.22 -1.42 -7.11
C GLY A 120 2.24 -1.09 -8.61
N PHE A 121 2.33 0.21 -8.97
CA PHE A 121 2.36 0.65 -10.38
C PHE A 121 3.56 1.55 -10.70
N GLN A 122 3.66 2.73 -10.09
CA GLN A 122 4.75 3.67 -10.29
C GLN A 122 5.77 3.65 -9.15
N THR A 123 5.37 3.09 -8.00
CA THR A 123 6.26 2.83 -6.87
C THR A 123 6.11 1.38 -6.42
N THR A 124 7.05 0.90 -5.60
CA THR A 124 6.98 -0.44 -5.00
C THR A 124 5.65 -0.64 -4.28
N GLY A 125 4.97 -1.74 -4.57
CA GLY A 125 3.75 -2.17 -3.90
C GLY A 125 4.02 -3.08 -2.70
N THR A 126 2.95 -3.55 -2.10
CA THR A 126 2.94 -4.25 -0.82
C THR A 126 3.08 -5.77 -0.92
N ALA A 127 3.30 -6.34 -2.13
CA ALA A 127 3.42 -7.80 -2.32
C ALA A 127 4.77 -8.34 -1.81
N SER A 128 4.94 -8.27 -0.50
CA SER A 128 6.07 -8.76 0.30
C SER A 128 5.58 -9.14 1.69
N GLU A 129 6.38 -9.90 2.46
CA GLU A 129 5.98 -10.27 3.82
C GLU A 129 5.94 -9.07 4.77
N TYR A 130 6.82 -8.08 4.55
CA TYR A 130 6.87 -6.83 5.31
C TYR A 130 6.95 -5.63 4.37
N PHE A 131 6.37 -4.52 4.79
CA PHE A 131 6.39 -3.27 4.05
C PHE A 131 6.58 -2.07 4.99
N ALA A 132 7.64 -1.29 4.75
CA ALA A 132 7.86 -0.04 5.48
C ALA A 132 7.15 1.10 4.75
N VAL A 133 6.29 1.82 5.47
CA VAL A 133 5.46 2.88 4.91
C VAL A 133 5.39 4.08 5.84
N ASP A 134 5.23 5.28 5.30
CA ASP A 134 4.99 6.49 6.08
C ASP A 134 3.72 6.33 6.92
N ALA A 135 3.79 6.66 8.21
CA ALA A 135 2.67 6.50 9.15
C ALA A 135 1.41 7.27 8.70
N SER A 136 1.57 8.39 7.98
CA SER A 136 0.45 9.15 7.42
C SER A 136 -0.36 8.41 6.35
N LYS A 137 0.15 7.28 5.84
CA LYS A 137 -0.51 6.41 4.85
C LYS A 137 -1.22 5.23 5.48
N VAL A 138 -1.13 5.08 6.79
CA VAL A 138 -1.68 3.94 7.52
C VAL A 138 -2.99 4.33 8.18
N THR A 139 -3.99 3.46 8.04
CA THR A 139 -5.30 3.62 8.67
C THR A 139 -5.59 2.42 9.58
N PRO A 140 -5.86 2.62 10.88
CA PRO A 140 -6.29 1.55 11.76
C PRO A 140 -7.60 0.94 11.27
N ILE A 141 -7.72 -0.38 11.42
CA ILE A 141 -8.97 -1.11 11.21
C ILE A 141 -9.46 -1.68 12.54
N PRO A 142 -10.79 -1.91 12.72
CA PRO A 142 -11.34 -2.47 13.93
C PRO A 142 -10.69 -3.82 14.31
N GLU A 143 -10.53 -4.07 15.60
CA GLU A 143 -9.89 -5.31 16.11
C GLU A 143 -10.68 -6.57 15.74
N ASP A 144 -12.00 -6.48 15.65
CA ASP A 144 -12.91 -7.56 15.27
C ASP A 144 -13.01 -7.78 13.75
N MET A 145 -12.47 -6.85 12.93
CA MET A 145 -12.41 -7.01 11.49
C MET A 145 -11.33 -8.03 11.11
N SER A 146 -11.65 -8.95 10.20
CA SER A 146 -10.66 -9.88 9.65
C SER A 146 -9.67 -9.16 8.72
N TYR A 147 -8.52 -9.77 8.47
CA TYR A 147 -7.55 -9.20 7.52
C TYR A 147 -8.09 -9.23 6.07
N GLU A 148 -8.91 -10.23 5.73
CA GLU A 148 -9.59 -10.30 4.44
C GLU A 148 -10.51 -9.10 4.22
N GLU A 149 -11.34 -8.78 5.22
CA GLU A 149 -12.21 -7.59 5.20
C GLU A 149 -11.38 -6.30 5.18
N GLY A 150 -10.27 -6.25 5.94
CA GLY A 150 -9.34 -5.13 5.95
C GLY A 150 -8.72 -4.84 4.59
N ALA A 151 -8.38 -5.87 3.82
CA ALA A 151 -7.86 -5.72 2.46
C ALA A 151 -8.91 -5.19 1.47
N MET A 152 -10.21 -5.37 1.76
CA MET A 152 -11.32 -4.86 0.94
C MET A 152 -11.65 -3.38 1.20
N ILE A 153 -11.01 -2.74 2.18
CA ILE A 153 -11.28 -1.32 2.50
C ILE A 153 -10.88 -0.40 1.33
N GLU A 154 -9.74 -0.66 0.71
CA GLU A 154 -9.27 0.15 -0.42
C GLU A 154 -10.27 0.12 -1.60
N PRO A 155 -10.64 -1.04 -2.19
CA PRO A 155 -11.59 -1.08 -3.29
C PRO A 155 -12.98 -0.56 -2.89
N LEU A 156 -13.41 -0.76 -1.64
CA LEU A 156 -14.63 -0.18 -1.13
C LEU A 156 -14.57 1.36 -1.07
N ALA A 157 -13.44 1.92 -0.65
CA ALA A 157 -13.23 3.37 -0.61
C ALA A 157 -13.32 3.99 -2.02
N VAL A 158 -12.79 3.32 -3.05
CA VAL A 158 -12.93 3.71 -4.46
C VAL A 158 -14.41 3.75 -4.86
N ALA A 159 -15.16 2.69 -4.56
CA ALA A 159 -16.60 2.62 -4.86
C ALA A 159 -17.40 3.71 -4.14
N VAL A 160 -17.16 3.91 -2.84
CA VAL A 160 -17.80 4.96 -2.04
C VAL A 160 -17.48 6.35 -2.60
N HIS A 161 -16.23 6.60 -2.97
CA HIS A 161 -15.83 7.87 -3.58
C HIS A 161 -16.59 8.11 -4.90
N GLY A 162 -16.65 7.11 -5.78
CA GLY A 162 -17.36 7.20 -7.04
C GLY A 162 -18.85 7.54 -6.86
N VAL A 163 -19.53 6.82 -5.97
CA VAL A 163 -20.95 7.08 -5.66
C VAL A 163 -21.19 8.49 -5.09
N LYS A 164 -20.31 8.95 -4.18
CA LYS A 164 -20.41 10.31 -3.61
C LYS A 164 -20.28 11.42 -4.65
N GLN A 165 -19.53 11.20 -5.74
CA GLN A 165 -19.43 12.18 -6.83
C GLN A 165 -20.75 12.36 -7.60
N MET A 166 -21.63 11.39 -7.58
CA MET A 166 -22.93 11.46 -8.25
C MET A 166 -24.03 12.15 -7.42
N GLY A 167 -23.76 12.45 -6.16
CA GLY A 167 -24.73 13.02 -5.21
C GLY A 167 -25.69 11.97 -4.63
N ASP A 168 -26.94 12.35 -4.35
CA ASP A 168 -27.95 11.43 -3.83
C ASP A 168 -28.51 10.58 -4.98
N VAL A 169 -28.16 9.30 -4.96
CA VAL A 169 -28.57 8.30 -5.98
C VAL A 169 -29.47 7.22 -5.39
N ALA A 170 -29.97 7.40 -4.16
CA ALA A 170 -30.82 6.42 -3.50
C ALA A 170 -32.09 6.12 -4.33
N GLY A 171 -32.27 4.86 -4.69
CA GLY A 171 -33.42 4.40 -5.50
C GLY A 171 -33.33 4.73 -7.00
N MET A 172 -32.21 5.25 -7.49
CA MET A 172 -31.98 5.50 -8.91
C MET A 172 -31.37 4.26 -9.60
N ASN A 173 -31.67 4.10 -10.89
CA ASN A 173 -30.93 3.20 -11.78
C ASN A 173 -29.69 3.94 -12.29
N ILE A 174 -28.52 3.42 -12.06
CA ILE A 174 -27.23 3.99 -12.44
C ILE A 174 -26.41 3.00 -13.27
#